data_3209debc7be6b477aa4d5bf20074f978
#
_entry.id   3209debc7be6b477aa4d5bf20074f978
#
_cell.length_a   1.000
_cell.length_b   1.000
_cell.length_c   1.000
_cell.angle_alpha   90.00
_cell.angle_beta   90.00
_cell.angle_gamma   90.00
#
_symmetry.space_group_name_H-M   'P 1'
#
loop_
_entity.id
_entity.type
_entity.pdbx_description
1 polymer ?
#
loop_
_entity_poly.entity_id
_entity_poly.type
_entity_poly.pdbx_seq_one_letter_code
_entity_poly.pdbx_strand_id
1 'polypeptide(L)'
;MEASLSTLSPSLPPFPRRLHSHSPLITSFPAIFTGTLRLRKIAPPMATATASCSSQPPLLPARTVSISYTELKDKNADLSSKIEQGFGANGLGLVSISDVPEYTLLRENLLRLSSRLANASEDVKRELEDPDSRYSFGWSYGRQMRDGKLDKLKASFYANPILDVPTTEPSLLQQYPSFCRANIWPCTALPELEIAFKALGKLIVNVGLLLAYHCDRYVSRRIATNENKDILQTLLPSRSHKGRLLHYFPTQNSCSAQDDGSIPSWAGWHTDCASFTGLTCEMFTRDDVEIPCPDNAAGLYIKSRTGQVVKPEYGEDEIAYMVGETSEILSRHLLCATPHCVQAPKGAEASAVGRSTFALFLQPDWDDKFNFSELAHIHEELRHSNHSQTFGEYNERLLDKYY
;
A
#
# COMPACT_ATOMS: atom_id res chain seq x y z
N MET A 1 55.26 33.30 -6.75
CA MET A 1 54.82 34.60 -6.21
C MET A 1 53.70 34.32 -5.24
N GLU A 2 54.06 34.39 -3.96
CA GLU A 2 53.20 34.27 -2.81
C GLU A 2 52.28 35.50 -2.70
N ALA A 3 51.09 35.33 -2.20
CA ALA A 3 50.44 36.29 -1.34
C ALA A 3 49.40 35.62 -0.47
N SER A 4 49.83 35.45 0.77
CA SER A 4 49.03 35.14 1.97
C SER A 4 48.32 36.40 2.44
N LEU A 5 47.16 36.27 3.17
CA LEU A 5 46.65 37.11 4.25
C LEU A 5 45.18 36.73 4.50
N SER A 6 44.87 36.15 5.57
CA SER A 6 44.72 36.40 7.00
C SER A 6 43.28 36.77 7.40
N THR A 7 42.72 35.87 8.19
CA THR A 7 41.86 35.98 9.38
C THR A 7 41.16 37.28 9.68
N LEU A 8 39.86 37.24 9.99
CA LEU A 8 39.22 37.93 11.13
C LEU A 8 37.83 37.31 11.40
N SER A 9 37.71 36.66 12.56
CA SER A 9 36.45 36.46 13.28
C SER A 9 36.08 37.69 14.06
N PRO A 10 34.83 37.97 14.30
CA PRO A 10 34.45 38.60 15.56
C PRO A 10 33.47 37.75 16.37
N SER A 11 33.77 37.79 17.63
CA SER A 11 33.20 37.22 18.82
C SER A 11 31.81 37.74 19.18
N LEU A 12 31.02 36.87 19.80
CA LEU A 12 29.78 37.10 20.53
C LEU A 12 30.02 37.84 21.85
N PRO A 13 29.05 38.60 22.35
CA PRO A 13 28.93 38.91 23.79
C PRO A 13 27.73 38.20 24.44
N PRO A 14 27.73 38.06 25.78
CA PRO A 14 27.02 37.05 26.52
C PRO A 14 25.67 37.50 27.11
N PHE A 15 24.90 36.47 27.53
CA PHE A 15 23.63 36.53 28.26
C PHE A 15 23.68 37.33 29.58
N PRO A 16 22.53 37.73 30.08
CA PRO A 16 22.29 37.74 31.52
C PRO A 16 21.23 36.78 31.98
N ARG A 17 21.60 35.97 32.97
CA ARG A 17 20.72 35.20 33.86
C ARG A 17 19.90 36.15 34.73
N ARG A 18 18.64 35.81 35.01
CA ARG A 18 17.99 36.15 36.26
C ARG A 18 17.27 34.96 36.86
N LEU A 19 17.49 34.82 38.15
CA LEU A 19 17.06 33.83 39.11
C LEU A 19 15.82 34.29 39.89
N HIS A 20 15.05 33.29 40.38
CA HIS A 20 14.25 33.20 41.61
C HIS A 20 12.98 34.05 41.68
N SER A 21 11.88 33.67 42.30
CA SER A 21 11.61 32.69 43.36
C SER A 21 10.10 32.68 43.71
N HIS A 22 9.68 31.64 44.39
CA HIS A 22 8.60 31.51 45.38
C HIS A 22 7.21 31.05 44.92
N SER A 23 6.94 29.79 45.29
CA SER A 23 5.65 29.31 45.82
C SER A 23 5.37 29.96 47.20
N PRO A 24 4.29 29.68 47.91
CA PRO A 24 3.03 28.96 47.66
C PRO A 24 1.80 29.72 48.22
N LEU A 25 0.58 29.23 48.03
CA LEU A 25 -0.46 29.28 49.07
C LEU A 25 -1.64 28.31 48.79
N ILE A 26 -1.85 27.55 49.81
CA ILE A 26 -2.92 26.60 50.11
C ILE A 26 -4.17 27.38 50.55
N THR A 27 -5.36 26.96 50.11
CA THR A 27 -6.62 27.05 50.91
C THR A 27 -7.58 25.97 50.42
N SER A 28 -7.71 24.93 51.13
CA SER A 28 -8.67 24.47 52.15
C SER A 28 -10.10 24.27 51.65
N PHE A 29 -10.52 23.00 51.86
CA PHE A 29 -11.84 22.38 51.73
C PHE A 29 -12.96 23.10 52.54
N PRO A 30 -14.26 22.72 52.27
CA PRO A 30 -14.88 21.86 53.30
C PRO A 30 -15.61 20.63 52.73
N ALA A 31 -15.56 19.58 53.55
CA ALA A 31 -16.25 18.33 53.43
C ALA A 31 -17.69 18.44 53.96
N ILE A 32 -18.43 17.32 53.78
CA ILE A 32 -19.59 16.81 54.49
C ILE A 32 -20.88 16.82 53.66
N PHE A 33 -21.28 15.61 53.21
CA PHE A 33 -22.55 15.01 53.61
C PHE A 33 -22.55 13.49 53.33
N THR A 34 -22.56 12.72 54.38
CA THR A 34 -22.81 11.27 54.42
C THR A 34 -24.32 11.03 54.33
N GLY A 35 -24.73 10.27 53.35
CA GLY A 35 -26.07 9.77 53.18
C GLY A 35 -26.05 8.29 52.79
N THR A 36 -26.21 7.41 53.80
CA THR A 36 -26.35 5.97 53.63
C THR A 36 -27.73 5.64 53.04
N LEU A 37 -27.79 5.21 51.81
CA LEU A 37 -29.00 4.62 51.20
C LEU A 37 -28.84 3.10 51.06
N ARG A 38 -29.66 2.37 51.81
CA ARG A 38 -29.80 0.91 51.76
C ARG A 38 -30.32 0.48 50.40
N LEU A 39 -29.54 -0.27 49.67
CA LEU A 39 -29.95 -0.96 48.43
C LEU A 39 -30.74 -2.23 48.81
N ARG A 40 -32.02 -2.26 48.45
CA ARG A 40 -32.83 -3.47 48.39
C ARG A 40 -32.32 -4.33 47.21
N LYS A 41 -31.94 -5.58 47.50
CA LYS A 41 -31.72 -6.61 46.50
C LYS A 41 -33.03 -6.94 45.80
N ILE A 42 -33.12 -6.63 44.49
CA ILE A 42 -34.12 -7.18 43.56
C ILE A 42 -33.37 -8.20 42.71
N ALA A 43 -33.83 -9.46 42.74
CA ALA A 43 -33.33 -10.52 41.89
C ALA A 43 -33.70 -10.27 40.43
N PRO A 44 -32.81 -10.51 39.46
CA PRO A 44 -33.17 -10.37 38.05
C PRO A 44 -33.97 -11.60 37.58
N PRO A 45 -34.96 -11.42 36.67
CA PRO A 45 -35.60 -12.56 36.03
C PRO A 45 -34.61 -13.21 35.05
N MET A 46 -34.57 -14.54 35.09
CA MET A 46 -33.91 -15.35 34.07
C MET A 46 -34.60 -15.08 32.71
N ALA A 47 -33.93 -14.35 31.85
CA ALA A 47 -34.23 -14.34 30.41
C ALA A 47 -33.16 -15.16 29.71
N THR A 48 -33.56 -16.32 29.22
CA THR A 48 -32.82 -17.07 28.20
C THR A 48 -32.77 -16.21 26.91
N ALA A 49 -31.73 -15.41 26.78
CA ALA A 49 -31.41 -14.78 25.53
C ALA A 49 -30.53 -15.78 24.75
N THR A 50 -31.14 -16.43 23.76
CA THR A 50 -30.46 -17.04 22.65
C THR A 50 -29.65 -15.93 21.99
N ALA A 51 -28.32 -16.01 22.15
CA ALA A 51 -27.41 -15.13 21.43
C ALA A 51 -27.62 -15.38 19.93
N SER A 52 -28.28 -14.44 19.29
CA SER A 52 -28.32 -14.38 17.84
C SER A 52 -26.89 -14.11 17.34
N CYS A 53 -26.40 -15.05 16.56
CA CYS A 53 -25.22 -14.88 15.73
C CYS A 53 -25.31 -13.50 15.05
N SER A 54 -24.41 -12.59 15.40
CA SER A 54 -24.30 -11.29 14.74
C SER A 54 -23.81 -11.54 13.30
N SER A 55 -24.72 -11.73 12.39
CA SER A 55 -24.42 -11.66 10.97
C SER A 55 -23.87 -10.26 10.69
N GLN A 56 -22.61 -10.16 10.34
CA GLN A 56 -22.07 -8.91 9.79
C GLN A 56 -22.99 -8.49 8.63
N PRO A 57 -23.33 -7.18 8.51
CA PRO A 57 -24.15 -6.72 7.40
C PRO A 57 -23.53 -7.17 6.08
N PRO A 58 -24.35 -7.55 5.08
CA PRO A 58 -23.85 -7.98 3.80
C PRO A 58 -22.92 -6.90 3.24
N LEU A 59 -21.70 -7.28 2.89
CA LEU A 59 -20.72 -6.40 2.28
C LEU A 59 -21.29 -5.92 0.95
N LEU A 60 -21.54 -4.62 0.84
CA LEU A 60 -22.10 -4.05 -0.38
C LEU A 60 -20.99 -3.88 -1.42
N PRO A 61 -21.13 -4.48 -2.62
CA PRO A 61 -20.23 -4.16 -3.71
C PRO A 61 -20.39 -2.69 -4.09
N ALA A 62 -19.28 -2.01 -4.34
CA ALA A 62 -19.32 -0.62 -4.77
C ALA A 62 -18.49 -0.48 -6.06
N ARG A 63 -19.17 -0.03 -7.12
CA ARG A 63 -18.50 0.25 -8.38
C ARG A 63 -17.54 1.42 -8.21
N THR A 64 -16.33 1.28 -8.73
CA THR A 64 -15.32 2.33 -8.75
C THR A 64 -15.72 3.46 -9.68
N VAL A 65 -15.19 4.65 -9.45
CA VAL A 65 -15.25 5.74 -10.42
C VAL A 65 -14.37 5.36 -11.60
N SER A 66 -14.95 5.29 -12.81
CA SER A 66 -14.20 4.96 -14.02
C SER A 66 -13.89 6.23 -14.84
N ILE A 67 -12.65 6.28 -15.34
CA ILE A 67 -12.14 7.32 -16.26
C ILE A 67 -11.71 6.60 -17.53
N SER A 68 -12.22 7.00 -18.69
CA SER A 68 -11.75 6.41 -19.93
C SER A 68 -10.31 6.85 -20.26
N TYR A 69 -9.55 5.98 -20.90
CA TYR A 69 -8.19 6.32 -21.33
C TYR A 69 -8.16 7.53 -22.28
N THR A 70 -9.21 7.72 -23.07
CA THR A 70 -9.33 8.89 -23.96
C THR A 70 -9.48 10.19 -23.17
N GLU A 71 -10.34 10.21 -22.12
CA GLU A 71 -10.44 11.35 -21.21
C GLU A 71 -9.12 11.61 -20.48
N LEU A 72 -8.45 10.54 -20.03
CA LEU A 72 -7.18 10.64 -19.30
C LEU A 72 -6.04 11.22 -20.15
N LYS A 73 -6.00 10.93 -21.46
CA LYS A 73 -5.02 11.51 -22.38
C LYS A 73 -5.26 12.97 -22.72
N ASP A 74 -6.51 13.42 -22.63
CA ASP A 74 -6.82 14.83 -22.90
C ASP A 74 -6.39 15.71 -21.73
N LYS A 75 -5.24 16.34 -21.85
CA LYS A 75 -4.70 17.27 -20.85
C LYS A 75 -5.64 18.45 -20.53
N ASN A 76 -6.60 18.77 -21.40
CA ASN A 76 -7.58 19.82 -21.19
C ASN A 76 -8.84 19.33 -20.49
N ALA A 77 -9.10 18.03 -20.45
CA ALA A 77 -10.25 17.47 -19.75
C ALA A 77 -10.26 17.87 -18.27
N ASP A 78 -11.42 18.21 -17.75
CA ASP A 78 -11.59 18.49 -16.32
C ASP A 78 -12.08 17.24 -15.59
N LEU A 79 -11.14 16.49 -15.02
CA LEU A 79 -11.40 15.29 -14.26
C LEU A 79 -11.56 15.54 -12.76
N SER A 80 -11.62 16.80 -12.31
CA SER A 80 -11.65 17.16 -10.89
C SER A 80 -12.77 16.47 -10.12
N SER A 81 -13.97 16.38 -10.69
CA SER A 81 -15.12 15.72 -10.05
C SER A 81 -14.90 14.21 -9.90
N LYS A 82 -14.37 13.53 -10.92
CA LYS A 82 -14.07 12.09 -10.87
C LYS A 82 -12.96 11.78 -9.87
N ILE A 83 -11.91 12.61 -9.84
CA ILE A 83 -10.79 12.48 -8.89
C ILE A 83 -11.30 12.66 -7.46
N GLU A 84 -12.11 13.68 -7.20
CA GLU A 84 -12.68 13.90 -5.86
C GLU A 84 -13.60 12.77 -5.42
N GLN A 85 -14.47 12.26 -6.31
CA GLN A 85 -15.35 11.15 -6.02
C GLN A 85 -14.59 9.83 -5.78
N GLY A 86 -13.50 9.59 -6.52
CA GLY A 86 -12.70 8.37 -6.38
C GLY A 86 -11.69 8.43 -5.26
N PHE A 87 -10.91 9.51 -5.18
CA PHE A 87 -9.73 9.62 -4.32
C PHE A 87 -9.91 10.55 -3.12
N GLY A 88 -10.94 11.40 -3.11
CA GLY A 88 -11.19 12.34 -2.01
C GLY A 88 -11.67 11.63 -0.73
N ALA A 89 -11.87 12.42 0.33
CA ALA A 89 -12.20 11.93 1.67
C ALA A 89 -13.47 11.06 1.75
N ASN A 90 -14.42 11.26 0.83
CA ASN A 90 -15.66 10.47 0.75
C ASN A 90 -15.60 9.38 -0.34
N GLY A 91 -14.49 9.29 -1.07
CA GLY A 91 -14.26 8.30 -2.11
C GLY A 91 -13.76 6.96 -1.55
N LEU A 92 -13.58 6.02 -2.45
CA LEU A 92 -13.02 4.71 -2.12
C LEU A 92 -11.49 4.71 -2.02
N GLY A 93 -10.82 5.83 -2.38
CA GLY A 93 -9.37 5.91 -2.55
C GLY A 93 -8.89 5.09 -3.75
N LEU A 94 -9.81 4.75 -4.66
CA LEU A 94 -9.54 3.94 -5.83
C LEU A 94 -10.39 4.42 -7.02
N VAL A 95 -9.75 4.51 -8.20
CA VAL A 95 -10.42 4.73 -9.50
C VAL A 95 -10.00 3.65 -10.48
N SER A 96 -10.81 3.41 -11.50
CA SER A 96 -10.44 2.52 -12.61
C SER A 96 -10.26 3.30 -13.92
N ILE A 97 -9.36 2.84 -14.77
CA ILE A 97 -9.12 3.39 -16.10
C ILE A 97 -9.55 2.36 -17.12
N SER A 98 -10.57 2.70 -17.92
CA SER A 98 -11.11 1.86 -18.99
C SER A 98 -10.49 2.16 -20.35
N ASP A 99 -10.70 1.27 -21.29
CA ASP A 99 -10.32 1.42 -22.71
C ASP A 99 -8.82 1.64 -22.93
N VAL A 100 -7.98 1.08 -22.06
CA VAL A 100 -6.52 1.15 -22.20
C VAL A 100 -6.08 0.16 -23.28
N PRO A 101 -5.49 0.63 -24.38
CA PRO A 101 -5.08 -0.24 -25.48
C PRO A 101 -4.11 -1.33 -25.00
N GLU A 102 -4.25 -2.54 -25.55
CA GLU A 102 -3.40 -3.71 -25.29
C GLU A 102 -3.45 -4.25 -23.84
N TYR A 103 -4.10 -3.56 -22.90
CA TYR A 103 -4.06 -3.93 -21.48
C TYR A 103 -4.55 -5.37 -21.21
N THR A 104 -5.71 -5.76 -21.75
CA THR A 104 -6.28 -7.09 -21.52
C THR A 104 -5.31 -8.20 -21.95
N LEU A 105 -4.71 -8.08 -23.14
CA LEU A 105 -3.74 -9.04 -23.63
C LEU A 105 -2.47 -9.09 -22.76
N LEU A 106 -1.94 -7.93 -22.37
CA LEU A 106 -0.73 -7.85 -21.53
C LEU A 106 -0.99 -8.40 -20.13
N ARG A 107 -2.19 -8.14 -19.56
CA ARG A 107 -2.63 -8.70 -18.28
C ARG A 107 -2.66 -10.23 -18.34
N GLU A 108 -3.36 -10.80 -19.32
CA GLU A 108 -3.47 -12.24 -19.48
C GLU A 108 -2.09 -12.90 -19.64
N ASN A 109 -1.25 -12.34 -20.51
CA ASN A 109 0.10 -12.86 -20.75
C ASN A 109 0.93 -12.91 -19.47
N LEU A 110 0.88 -11.87 -18.63
CA LEU A 110 1.66 -11.85 -17.39
C LEU A 110 1.03 -12.75 -16.31
N LEU A 111 -0.28 -12.66 -16.07
CA LEU A 111 -0.90 -13.38 -14.94
C LEU A 111 -0.84 -14.90 -15.10
N ARG A 112 -0.88 -15.43 -16.33
CA ARG A 112 -0.68 -16.87 -16.62
C ARG A 112 0.74 -17.36 -16.27
N LEU A 113 1.73 -16.48 -16.27
CA LEU A 113 3.11 -16.82 -15.88
C LEU A 113 3.28 -16.91 -14.35
N SER A 114 2.36 -16.35 -13.58
CA SER A 114 2.42 -16.35 -12.12
C SER A 114 2.36 -17.76 -11.52
N SER A 115 1.39 -18.58 -11.95
CA SER A 115 1.29 -19.98 -11.51
C SER A 115 2.45 -20.82 -12.02
N ARG A 116 2.88 -20.62 -13.29
CA ARG A 116 4.04 -21.32 -13.85
C ARG A 116 5.32 -21.05 -13.06
N LEU A 117 5.54 -19.80 -12.65
CA LEU A 117 6.67 -19.44 -11.79
C LEU A 117 6.54 -20.08 -10.40
N ALA A 118 5.35 -20.04 -9.80
CA ALA A 118 5.09 -20.65 -8.49
C ALA A 118 5.31 -22.16 -8.49
N ASN A 119 5.04 -22.83 -9.62
CA ASN A 119 5.23 -24.25 -9.83
C ASN A 119 6.63 -24.62 -10.38
N ALA A 120 7.54 -23.65 -10.60
CA ALA A 120 8.91 -23.93 -11.01
C ALA A 120 9.67 -24.75 -9.95
N SER A 121 10.76 -25.39 -10.36
CA SER A 121 11.58 -26.17 -9.42
C SER A 121 12.14 -25.32 -8.30
N GLU A 122 12.41 -25.92 -7.15
CA GLU A 122 12.99 -25.20 -5.99
C GLU A 122 14.38 -24.63 -6.31
N ASP A 123 15.15 -25.24 -7.23
CA ASP A 123 16.42 -24.73 -7.66
C ASP A 123 16.26 -23.42 -8.44
N VAL A 124 15.32 -23.36 -9.39
CA VAL A 124 15.01 -22.10 -10.11
C VAL A 124 14.54 -21.01 -9.15
N LYS A 125 13.65 -21.35 -8.21
CA LYS A 125 13.15 -20.37 -7.24
C LYS A 125 14.27 -19.83 -6.34
N ARG A 126 15.21 -20.69 -5.92
CA ARG A 126 16.36 -20.33 -5.09
C ARG A 126 17.32 -19.40 -5.83
N GLU A 127 17.55 -19.63 -7.12
CA GLU A 127 18.38 -18.74 -7.96
C GLU A 127 17.76 -17.34 -8.13
N LEU A 128 16.46 -17.21 -7.96
CA LEU A 128 15.74 -15.95 -8.05
C LEU A 128 15.60 -15.21 -6.70
N GLU A 129 15.99 -15.79 -5.58
CA GLU A 129 15.95 -15.13 -4.28
C GLU A 129 17.11 -14.16 -4.10
N ASP A 130 16.83 -12.95 -3.60
CA ASP A 130 17.84 -11.97 -3.19
C ASP A 130 17.63 -11.56 -1.72
N PRO A 131 18.25 -12.28 -0.77
CA PRO A 131 18.20 -11.92 0.65
C PRO A 131 18.77 -10.53 0.95
N ASP A 132 19.81 -10.10 0.19
CA ASP A 132 20.43 -8.79 0.38
C ASP A 132 19.50 -7.63 0.02
N SER A 133 18.52 -7.84 -0.87
CA SER A 133 17.45 -6.88 -1.14
C SER A 133 16.30 -6.96 -0.13
N ARG A 134 16.43 -7.78 0.92
CA ARG A 134 15.33 -8.13 1.83
C ARG A 134 14.17 -8.79 1.07
N TYR A 135 14.50 -9.65 0.11
CA TYR A 135 13.55 -10.31 -0.81
C TYR A 135 12.63 -9.32 -1.56
N SER A 136 13.12 -8.11 -1.83
CA SER A 136 12.40 -7.06 -2.57
C SER A 136 12.71 -7.04 -4.07
N PHE A 137 13.55 -7.97 -4.54
CA PHE A 137 13.79 -8.31 -5.94
C PHE A 137 13.75 -9.83 -6.12
N GLY A 138 13.32 -10.26 -7.32
CA GLY A 138 13.17 -11.66 -7.65
C GLY A 138 12.06 -12.35 -6.85
N TRP A 139 12.28 -13.61 -6.47
CA TRP A 139 11.27 -14.46 -5.82
C TRP A 139 11.27 -14.34 -4.31
N SER A 140 10.08 -14.26 -3.73
CA SER A 140 9.85 -14.22 -2.29
C SER A 140 8.67 -15.11 -1.90
N TYR A 141 8.94 -16.16 -1.12
CA TYR A 141 7.92 -17.07 -0.59
C TYR A 141 8.28 -17.53 0.83
N GLY A 142 7.34 -17.39 1.77
CA GLY A 142 7.54 -17.83 3.14
C GLY A 142 8.68 -17.08 3.87
N ARG A 143 8.98 -15.85 3.47
CA ARG A 143 10.02 -15.00 4.08
C ARG A 143 9.44 -13.90 4.96
N GLN A 144 8.20 -13.51 4.70
CA GLN A 144 7.50 -12.48 5.48
C GLN A 144 6.81 -13.09 6.69
N MET A 145 6.85 -12.36 7.81
CA MET A 145 6.11 -12.71 9.02
C MET A 145 4.70 -12.13 8.97
N ARG A 146 3.73 -12.93 9.39
CA ARG A 146 2.36 -12.51 9.59
C ARG A 146 1.81 -13.18 10.85
N ASP A 147 1.34 -12.37 11.80
CA ASP A 147 0.82 -12.86 13.10
C ASP A 147 1.79 -13.84 13.81
N GLY A 148 3.10 -13.53 13.75
CA GLY A 148 4.14 -14.34 14.37
C GLY A 148 4.47 -15.66 13.64
N LYS A 149 3.95 -15.85 12.41
CA LYS A 149 4.22 -17.02 11.56
C LYS A 149 4.68 -16.61 10.17
N LEU A 150 5.48 -17.46 9.53
CA LEU A 150 5.86 -17.24 8.14
C LEU A 150 4.62 -17.31 7.22
N ASP A 151 4.42 -16.28 6.39
CA ASP A 151 3.33 -16.21 5.43
C ASP A 151 3.62 -17.14 4.23
N LYS A 152 2.95 -18.29 4.21
CA LYS A 152 3.01 -19.28 3.12
C LYS A 152 1.76 -19.30 2.24
N LEU A 153 0.87 -18.32 2.40
CA LEU A 153 -0.36 -18.26 1.63
C LEU A 153 -0.17 -17.57 0.29
N LYS A 154 0.93 -16.85 0.11
CA LYS A 154 1.24 -16.15 -1.13
C LYS A 154 2.73 -16.19 -1.43
N ALA A 155 3.04 -16.15 -2.72
CA ALA A 155 4.36 -15.87 -3.24
C ALA A 155 4.35 -14.55 -4.02
N SER A 156 5.51 -13.94 -4.17
CA SER A 156 5.69 -12.69 -4.91
C SER A 156 6.93 -12.77 -5.78
N PHE A 157 6.85 -12.18 -6.95
CA PHE A 157 8.04 -11.89 -7.76
C PHE A 157 8.12 -10.37 -7.97
N TYR A 158 9.25 -9.78 -7.63
CA TYR A 158 9.46 -8.34 -7.67
C TYR A 158 10.50 -7.98 -8.71
N ALA A 159 10.23 -6.92 -9.48
CA ALA A 159 11.20 -6.31 -10.36
C ALA A 159 10.84 -4.84 -10.65
N ASN A 160 11.83 -4.05 -11.04
CA ASN A 160 11.59 -2.72 -11.60
C ASN A 160 11.25 -2.87 -13.09
N PRO A 161 10.07 -2.45 -13.57
CA PRO A 161 9.67 -2.64 -14.96
C PRO A 161 10.36 -1.68 -15.93
N ILE A 162 11.03 -0.64 -15.42
CA ILE A 162 11.64 0.43 -16.21
C ILE A 162 13.15 0.24 -16.31
N LEU A 163 13.80 -0.05 -15.18
CA LEU A 163 15.25 -0.13 -15.05
C LEU A 163 15.68 -1.49 -14.50
N ASP A 164 16.50 -2.23 -15.25
CA ASP A 164 17.05 -3.49 -14.74
C ASP A 164 18.14 -3.26 -13.67
N VAL A 165 18.85 -2.15 -13.76
CA VAL A 165 19.87 -1.75 -12.79
C VAL A 165 19.62 -0.30 -12.40
N PRO A 166 18.88 -0.05 -11.30
CA PRO A 166 18.54 1.32 -10.88
C PRO A 166 19.76 2.17 -10.54
N THR A 167 20.81 1.56 -9.95
CA THR A 167 22.10 2.19 -9.66
C THR A 167 23.20 1.15 -9.52
N THR A 168 24.46 1.57 -9.71
CA THR A 168 25.66 0.78 -9.41
C THR A 168 26.45 1.34 -8.24
N GLU A 169 25.94 2.39 -7.57
CA GLU A 169 26.62 3.08 -6.48
C GLU A 169 26.58 2.22 -5.20
N PRO A 170 27.75 1.76 -4.67
CA PRO A 170 27.79 0.84 -3.54
C PRO A 170 27.14 1.38 -2.25
N SER A 171 27.26 2.68 -2.02
CA SER A 171 26.65 3.35 -0.85
C SER A 171 25.11 3.26 -0.90
N LEU A 172 24.51 3.46 -2.07
CA LEU A 172 23.07 3.35 -2.27
C LEU A 172 22.57 1.91 -2.20
N LEU A 173 23.34 0.96 -2.74
CA LEU A 173 23.05 -0.47 -2.61
C LEU A 173 23.02 -0.94 -1.16
N GLN A 174 23.84 -0.34 -0.30
CA GLN A 174 23.86 -0.63 1.13
C GLN A 174 22.75 0.11 1.90
N GLN A 175 22.48 1.38 1.53
CA GLN A 175 21.51 2.22 2.24
C GLN A 175 20.08 1.88 1.90
N TYR A 176 19.80 1.55 0.63
CA TYR A 176 18.46 1.28 0.11
C TYR A 176 18.40 -0.04 -0.67
N PRO A 177 18.71 -1.18 -0.04
CA PRO A 177 18.82 -2.45 -0.72
C PRO A 177 17.51 -2.90 -1.36
N SER A 178 16.37 -2.52 -0.78
CA SER A 178 15.05 -2.85 -1.32
C SER A 178 14.70 -2.09 -2.61
N PHE A 179 15.49 -1.09 -3.03
CA PHE A 179 15.25 -0.29 -4.25
C PHE A 179 16.35 -0.37 -5.28
N CYS A 180 17.60 -0.55 -4.82
CA CYS A 180 18.79 -0.29 -5.62
C CYS A 180 19.39 -1.53 -6.30
N ARG A 181 18.92 -2.73 -5.95
CA ARG A 181 19.45 -3.98 -6.51
C ARG A 181 18.98 -4.19 -7.96
N ALA A 182 19.75 -4.94 -8.72
CA ALA A 182 19.41 -5.30 -10.09
C ALA A 182 18.25 -6.31 -10.12
N ASN A 183 17.43 -6.26 -11.18
CA ASN A 183 16.45 -7.29 -11.44
C ASN A 183 17.09 -8.67 -11.64
N ILE A 184 16.40 -9.72 -11.21
CA ILE A 184 16.80 -11.12 -11.38
C ILE A 184 15.71 -11.79 -12.21
N TRP A 185 16.04 -12.22 -13.44
CA TRP A 185 15.09 -12.82 -14.35
C TRP A 185 15.33 -14.33 -14.52
N PRO A 186 14.29 -15.17 -14.60
CA PRO A 186 14.42 -16.61 -14.86
C PRO A 186 14.68 -16.88 -16.35
N CYS A 187 15.79 -16.35 -16.88
CA CYS A 187 16.07 -16.30 -18.31
C CYS A 187 16.04 -17.68 -19.00
N THR A 188 16.40 -18.74 -18.29
CA THR A 188 16.40 -20.11 -18.83
C THR A 188 15.08 -20.83 -18.60
N ALA A 189 14.50 -20.67 -17.40
CA ALA A 189 13.31 -21.43 -17.00
C ALA A 189 12.00 -20.82 -17.49
N LEU A 190 11.93 -19.49 -17.58
CA LEU A 190 10.73 -18.75 -17.94
C LEU A 190 11.10 -17.42 -18.64
N PRO A 191 11.75 -17.46 -19.82
CA PRO A 191 12.28 -16.25 -20.50
C PRO A 191 11.21 -15.23 -20.86
N GLU A 192 9.96 -15.66 -21.10
CA GLU A 192 8.83 -14.79 -21.40
C GLU A 192 8.39 -13.90 -20.23
N LEU A 193 8.79 -14.23 -18.98
CA LEU A 193 8.39 -13.46 -17.80
C LEU A 193 8.92 -12.03 -17.84
N GLU A 194 10.17 -11.82 -18.19
CA GLU A 194 10.77 -10.49 -18.31
C GLU A 194 9.99 -9.63 -19.30
N ILE A 195 9.72 -10.19 -20.49
CA ILE A 195 9.03 -9.45 -21.57
C ILE A 195 7.63 -9.05 -21.12
N ALA A 196 6.85 -9.99 -20.60
CA ALA A 196 5.47 -9.74 -20.18
C ALA A 196 5.40 -8.76 -18.98
N PHE A 197 6.30 -8.93 -18.01
CA PHE A 197 6.37 -8.09 -16.82
C PHE A 197 6.70 -6.62 -17.16
N LYS A 198 7.72 -6.43 -18.01
CA LYS A 198 8.11 -5.09 -18.45
C LYS A 198 7.05 -4.44 -19.34
N ALA A 199 6.41 -5.20 -20.22
CA ALA A 199 5.38 -4.67 -21.11
C ALA A 199 4.19 -4.13 -20.32
N LEU A 200 3.59 -4.95 -19.46
CA LEU A 200 2.47 -4.54 -18.62
C LEU A 200 2.89 -3.47 -17.61
N GLY A 201 4.06 -3.63 -16.97
CA GLY A 201 4.55 -2.68 -15.99
C GLY A 201 4.76 -1.28 -16.58
N LYS A 202 5.37 -1.17 -17.76
CA LYS A 202 5.53 0.12 -18.48
C LYS A 202 4.19 0.74 -18.84
N LEU A 203 3.22 -0.06 -19.30
CA LEU A 203 1.88 0.42 -19.60
C LEU A 203 1.24 1.04 -18.36
N ILE A 204 1.25 0.33 -17.22
CA ILE A 204 0.66 0.82 -15.97
C ILE A 204 1.38 2.07 -15.46
N VAL A 205 2.72 2.15 -15.56
CA VAL A 205 3.46 3.38 -15.21
C VAL A 205 2.99 4.54 -16.08
N ASN A 206 2.94 4.38 -17.40
CA ASN A 206 2.56 5.45 -18.31
C ASN A 206 1.13 5.97 -18.07
N VAL A 207 0.18 5.07 -17.85
CA VAL A 207 -1.21 5.44 -17.51
C VAL A 207 -1.27 6.15 -16.15
N GLY A 208 -0.50 5.67 -15.15
CA GLY A 208 -0.42 6.28 -13.83
C GLY A 208 0.20 7.69 -13.85
N LEU A 209 1.17 7.96 -14.72
CA LEU A 209 1.72 9.31 -14.89
C LEU A 209 0.70 10.29 -15.50
N LEU A 210 -0.16 9.83 -16.41
CA LEU A 210 -1.28 10.64 -16.91
C LEU A 210 -2.28 10.93 -15.78
N LEU A 211 -2.57 9.94 -14.93
CA LEU A 211 -3.44 10.12 -13.78
C LEU A 211 -2.84 11.12 -12.77
N ALA A 212 -1.54 11.02 -12.47
CA ALA A 212 -0.81 11.96 -11.63
C ALA A 212 -0.94 13.40 -12.12
N TYR A 213 -0.82 13.63 -13.44
CA TYR A 213 -1.02 14.93 -14.03
C TYR A 213 -2.41 15.53 -13.71
N HIS A 214 -3.48 14.76 -13.83
CA HIS A 214 -4.82 15.23 -13.51
C HIS A 214 -5.05 15.39 -12.01
N CYS A 215 -4.43 14.55 -11.17
CA CYS A 215 -4.44 14.72 -9.72
C CYS A 215 -3.77 16.04 -9.30
N ASP A 216 -2.62 16.38 -9.88
CA ASP A 216 -1.93 17.64 -9.61
C ASP A 216 -2.76 18.86 -10.02
N ARG A 217 -3.45 18.78 -11.15
CA ARG A 217 -4.41 19.83 -11.58
C ARG A 217 -5.58 19.97 -10.59
N TYR A 218 -6.08 18.87 -10.06
CA TYR A 218 -7.13 18.89 -9.04
C TYR A 218 -6.63 19.53 -7.74
N VAL A 219 -5.43 19.17 -7.27
CA VAL A 219 -4.80 19.70 -6.05
C VAL A 219 -4.51 21.20 -6.20
N SER A 220 -3.86 21.61 -7.28
CA SER A 220 -3.45 22.99 -7.53
C SER A 220 -4.62 23.98 -7.61
N ARG A 221 -5.81 23.54 -8.00
CA ARG A 221 -7.02 24.35 -8.01
C ARG A 221 -7.60 24.61 -6.60
N ARG A 222 -7.21 23.79 -5.62
CA ARG A 222 -7.73 23.84 -4.24
C ARG A 222 -6.75 24.41 -3.23
N ILE A 223 -5.48 24.23 -3.50
CA ILE A 223 -4.39 24.68 -2.61
C ILE A 223 -3.40 25.49 -3.44
N ALA A 224 -3.13 26.73 -3.01
CA ALA A 224 -2.03 27.50 -3.58
C ALA A 224 -0.70 26.86 -3.13
N THR A 225 -0.05 26.17 -4.05
CA THR A 225 1.23 25.47 -3.79
C THR A 225 2.37 26.32 -4.34
N ASN A 226 3.15 26.93 -3.47
CA ASN A 226 4.35 27.67 -3.89
C ASN A 226 5.66 26.93 -3.61
N GLU A 227 5.65 25.78 -2.90
CA GLU A 227 6.89 25.20 -2.35
C GLU A 227 7.05 23.68 -2.43
N ASN A 228 6.04 22.91 -2.83
CA ASN A 228 6.13 21.43 -2.84
C ASN A 228 6.21 20.88 -4.25
N LYS A 229 6.97 19.79 -4.41
CA LYS A 229 6.95 18.98 -5.63
C LYS A 229 5.53 18.43 -5.84
N ASP A 230 5.06 18.46 -7.09
CA ASP A 230 3.82 17.80 -7.48
C ASP A 230 4.02 16.28 -7.55
N ILE A 231 2.93 15.52 -7.55
CA ILE A 231 2.97 14.05 -7.65
C ILE A 231 3.67 13.63 -8.94
N LEU A 232 3.32 14.24 -10.07
CA LEU A 232 3.93 13.95 -11.36
C LEU A 232 5.42 14.27 -11.38
N GLN A 233 5.83 15.41 -10.83
CA GLN A 233 7.24 15.82 -10.77
C GLN A 233 8.08 14.89 -9.89
N THR A 234 7.44 14.26 -8.90
CA THR A 234 8.06 13.25 -8.04
C THR A 234 8.19 11.90 -8.77
N LEU A 235 7.15 11.50 -9.50
CA LEU A 235 7.11 10.18 -10.14
C LEU A 235 7.88 10.09 -11.46
N LEU A 236 7.90 11.19 -12.25
CA LEU A 236 8.46 11.18 -13.60
C LEU A 236 9.96 10.83 -13.64
N PRO A 237 10.83 11.37 -12.76
CA PRO A 237 12.24 11.01 -12.72
C PRO A 237 12.54 9.76 -11.90
N SER A 238 11.57 9.18 -11.22
CA SER A 238 11.79 8.11 -10.25
C SER A 238 12.38 6.86 -10.87
N ARG A 239 13.42 6.35 -10.19
CA ARG A 239 14.09 5.07 -10.49
C ARG A 239 13.54 3.92 -9.64
N SER A 240 12.58 4.20 -8.75
CA SER A 240 12.11 3.29 -7.71
C SER A 240 10.83 2.54 -8.04
N HIS A 241 10.25 2.72 -9.24
CA HIS A 241 9.03 2.01 -9.61
C HIS A 241 9.21 0.50 -9.48
N LYS A 242 8.22 -0.18 -8.88
CA LYS A 242 8.32 -1.61 -8.60
C LYS A 242 7.04 -2.36 -8.94
N GLY A 243 7.17 -3.39 -9.76
CA GLY A 243 6.12 -4.36 -10.01
C GLY A 243 6.20 -5.53 -9.03
N ARG A 244 5.05 -6.03 -8.66
CA ARG A 244 4.88 -7.21 -7.82
C ARG A 244 3.88 -8.15 -8.48
N LEU A 245 4.37 -9.25 -9.04
CA LEU A 245 3.53 -10.35 -9.52
C LEU A 245 3.25 -11.27 -8.35
N LEU A 246 1.97 -11.44 -8.00
CA LEU A 246 1.55 -12.23 -6.85
C LEU A 246 0.86 -13.51 -7.30
N HIS A 247 1.18 -14.59 -6.61
CA HIS A 247 0.46 -15.85 -6.65
C HIS A 247 -0.02 -16.22 -5.25
N TYR A 248 -1.33 -16.31 -5.07
CA TYR A 248 -1.94 -16.79 -3.85
C TYR A 248 -2.27 -18.28 -4.01
N PHE A 249 -1.75 -19.06 -3.08
CA PHE A 249 -1.95 -20.51 -3.09
C PHE A 249 -3.35 -20.88 -2.59
N PRO A 250 -3.87 -22.04 -3.04
CA PRO A 250 -5.11 -22.57 -2.50
C PRO A 250 -5.04 -22.68 -0.97
N THR A 251 -6.07 -22.20 -0.31
CA THR A 251 -6.22 -22.42 1.13
C THR A 251 -6.68 -23.85 1.33
N GLN A 252 -5.84 -24.69 1.93
CA GLN A 252 -6.30 -26.01 2.37
C GLN A 252 -7.37 -25.80 3.43
N ASN A 253 -8.53 -26.43 3.24
CA ASN A 253 -9.53 -26.54 4.29
C ASN A 253 -8.90 -27.30 5.47
N SER A 254 -8.28 -26.58 6.40
CA SER A 254 -7.94 -27.16 7.69
C SER A 254 -9.26 -27.35 8.42
N CYS A 255 -9.82 -28.54 8.33
CA CYS A 255 -11.00 -29.00 9.08
C CYS A 255 -10.77 -28.96 10.62
N SER A 256 -9.69 -28.34 11.08
CA SER A 256 -9.29 -28.23 12.47
C SER A 256 -9.10 -26.79 12.97
N ALA A 257 -9.37 -25.77 12.16
CA ALA A 257 -9.48 -24.41 12.70
C ALA A 257 -10.84 -24.30 13.41
N GLN A 258 -10.81 -24.00 14.68
CA GLN A 258 -11.99 -23.54 15.41
C GLN A 258 -12.63 -22.45 14.58
N ASP A 259 -13.89 -22.67 14.21
CA ASP A 259 -14.70 -21.73 13.41
C ASP A 259 -15.03 -20.53 14.30
N ASP A 260 -14.07 -19.61 14.43
CA ASP A 260 -14.28 -18.32 15.07
C ASP A 260 -14.98 -17.32 14.15
N GLY A 261 -15.44 -17.80 12.98
CA GLY A 261 -16.09 -16.96 11.96
C GLY A 261 -15.14 -16.02 11.21
N SER A 262 -13.81 -16.10 11.45
CA SER A 262 -12.86 -15.26 10.75
C SER A 262 -12.71 -15.70 9.28
N ILE A 263 -12.74 -14.71 8.37
CA ILE A 263 -12.55 -14.97 6.93
C ILE A 263 -11.05 -15.25 6.70
N PRO A 264 -10.69 -16.36 6.03
CA PRO A 264 -9.30 -16.60 5.66
C PRO A 264 -8.77 -15.42 4.85
N SER A 265 -7.73 -14.76 5.33
CA SER A 265 -7.15 -13.58 4.67
C SER A 265 -5.89 -13.98 3.94
N TRP A 266 -5.80 -13.69 2.63
CA TRP A 266 -4.59 -13.81 1.84
C TRP A 266 -3.61 -12.65 2.08
N ALA A 267 -4.13 -11.44 2.39
CA ALA A 267 -3.34 -10.30 2.83
C ALA A 267 -4.09 -9.52 3.92
N GLY A 268 -3.40 -9.17 5.00
CA GLY A 268 -3.95 -8.39 6.10
C GLY A 268 -4.19 -6.92 5.70
N TRP A 269 -4.87 -6.17 6.59
CA TRP A 269 -5.11 -4.74 6.41
C TRP A 269 -3.80 -3.94 6.42
N HIS A 270 -3.58 -3.12 5.40
CA HIS A 270 -2.43 -2.23 5.26
C HIS A 270 -2.76 -1.08 4.29
N THR A 271 -1.93 -0.06 4.29
CA THR A 271 -1.85 0.99 3.27
C THR A 271 -0.56 0.83 2.48
N ASP A 272 -0.56 1.26 1.24
CA ASP A 272 0.65 1.27 0.41
C ASP A 272 1.43 2.58 0.62
N CYS A 273 2.72 2.50 0.82
CA CYS A 273 3.58 3.69 0.99
C CYS A 273 3.86 4.43 -0.32
N ALA A 274 3.63 3.82 -1.47
CA ALA A 274 3.80 4.43 -2.81
C ALA A 274 2.93 5.68 -3.00
N SER A 275 3.11 6.38 -4.11
CA SER A 275 2.18 7.44 -4.52
C SER A 275 0.88 6.85 -5.07
N PHE A 276 1.00 5.92 -6.01
CA PHE A 276 -0.14 5.14 -6.50
C PHE A 276 0.25 3.67 -6.61
N THR A 277 -0.74 2.81 -6.42
CA THR A 277 -0.63 1.39 -6.79
C THR A 277 -1.57 1.10 -7.94
N GLY A 278 -1.01 0.77 -9.10
CA GLY A 278 -1.75 0.25 -10.25
C GLY A 278 -2.02 -1.24 -10.07
N LEU A 279 -3.29 -1.64 -10.12
CA LEU A 279 -3.74 -3.01 -9.86
C LEU A 279 -4.40 -3.59 -11.10
N THR A 280 -4.05 -4.83 -11.42
CA THR A 280 -4.84 -5.62 -12.37
C THR A 280 -6.04 -6.26 -11.66
N CYS A 281 -7.14 -6.44 -12.37
CA CYS A 281 -8.15 -7.40 -11.94
C CYS A 281 -7.49 -8.78 -11.81
N GLU A 282 -7.88 -9.52 -10.77
CA GLU A 282 -7.35 -10.84 -10.47
C GLU A 282 -7.73 -11.89 -11.51
N MET A 283 -6.91 -12.93 -11.59
CA MET A 283 -7.17 -14.16 -12.36
C MET A 283 -7.23 -15.32 -11.37
N PHE A 284 -8.37 -16.01 -11.32
CA PHE A 284 -8.52 -17.24 -10.54
C PHE A 284 -8.21 -18.43 -11.42
N THR A 285 -7.47 -19.41 -10.87
CA THR A 285 -7.09 -20.62 -11.60
C THR A 285 -7.34 -21.87 -10.76
N ARG A 286 -7.73 -22.94 -11.43
CA ARG A 286 -7.76 -24.30 -10.89
C ARG A 286 -7.05 -25.22 -11.89
N ASP A 287 -6.06 -25.96 -11.43
CA ASP A 287 -5.23 -26.83 -12.29
C ASP A 287 -4.66 -26.07 -13.50
N ASP A 288 -4.15 -24.85 -13.26
CA ASP A 288 -3.62 -23.91 -14.27
C ASP A 288 -4.65 -23.42 -15.32
N VAL A 289 -5.92 -23.76 -15.18
CA VAL A 289 -7.00 -23.27 -16.04
C VAL A 289 -7.68 -22.08 -15.37
N GLU A 290 -7.85 -20.98 -16.11
CA GLU A 290 -8.59 -19.80 -15.65
C GLU A 290 -10.07 -20.15 -15.42
N ILE A 291 -10.60 -19.74 -14.28
CA ILE A 291 -11.98 -19.95 -13.87
C ILE A 291 -12.60 -18.62 -13.38
N PRO A 292 -13.91 -18.46 -13.45
CA PRO A 292 -14.59 -17.36 -12.75
C PRO A 292 -14.31 -17.41 -11.24
N CYS A 293 -14.42 -16.27 -10.58
CA CYS A 293 -14.27 -16.21 -9.12
C CYS A 293 -15.25 -17.19 -8.45
N PRO A 294 -14.75 -18.16 -7.67
CA PRO A 294 -15.60 -19.22 -7.10
C PRO A 294 -16.48 -18.74 -5.93
N ASP A 295 -16.15 -17.58 -5.38
CA ASP A 295 -16.84 -17.01 -4.23
C ASP A 295 -16.83 -15.49 -4.37
N ASN A 296 -18.00 -14.89 -4.54
CA ASN A 296 -18.15 -13.44 -4.65
C ASN A 296 -17.61 -12.66 -3.44
N ALA A 297 -17.38 -13.32 -2.31
CA ALA A 297 -16.74 -12.73 -1.14
C ALA A 297 -15.20 -12.74 -1.21
N ALA A 298 -14.58 -13.46 -2.17
CA ALA A 298 -13.14 -13.41 -2.34
C ALA A 298 -12.68 -12.14 -3.07
N GLY A 299 -11.44 -11.70 -2.83
CA GLY A 299 -10.80 -10.60 -3.55
C GLY A 299 -10.41 -9.42 -2.67
N LEU A 300 -10.23 -8.26 -3.30
CA LEU A 300 -9.80 -7.01 -2.67
C LEU A 300 -10.93 -6.40 -1.84
N TYR A 301 -10.59 -5.94 -0.64
CA TYR A 301 -11.46 -5.12 0.22
C TYR A 301 -10.75 -3.85 0.61
N ILE A 302 -11.50 -2.78 0.71
CA ILE A 302 -11.04 -1.47 1.16
C ILE A 302 -11.84 -1.01 2.37
N LYS A 303 -11.22 -0.16 3.19
CA LYS A 303 -11.86 0.46 4.35
C LYS A 303 -11.91 1.96 4.12
N SER A 304 -13.12 2.49 3.97
CA SER A 304 -13.35 3.93 3.80
C SER A 304 -12.94 4.73 5.05
N ARG A 305 -12.83 6.04 4.92
CA ARG A 305 -12.57 6.97 6.05
C ARG A 305 -13.65 6.90 7.15
N THR A 306 -14.86 6.51 6.80
CA THR A 306 -15.95 6.28 7.77
C THR A 306 -15.87 4.92 8.47
N GLY A 307 -14.88 4.11 8.14
CA GLY A 307 -14.71 2.75 8.69
C GLY A 307 -15.54 1.68 8.00
N GLN A 308 -16.30 2.02 6.96
CA GLN A 308 -17.08 1.06 6.19
C GLN A 308 -16.15 0.19 5.35
N VAL A 309 -16.33 -1.13 5.42
CA VAL A 309 -15.62 -2.11 4.59
C VAL A 309 -16.43 -2.35 3.32
N VAL A 310 -15.78 -2.22 2.16
CA VAL A 310 -16.42 -2.29 0.84
C VAL A 310 -15.57 -3.18 -0.06
N LYS A 311 -16.21 -3.96 -0.93
CA LYS A 311 -15.55 -4.65 -2.04
C LYS A 311 -15.65 -3.75 -3.28
N PRO A 312 -14.52 -3.21 -3.79
CA PRO A 312 -14.55 -2.40 -5.00
C PRO A 312 -14.77 -3.31 -6.22
N GLU A 313 -15.58 -2.82 -7.16
CA GLU A 313 -15.84 -3.50 -8.44
C GLU A 313 -15.30 -2.68 -9.60
N TYR A 314 -14.48 -3.29 -10.44
CA TYR A 314 -13.97 -2.78 -11.70
C TYR A 314 -13.82 -3.92 -12.71
N GLY A 315 -13.81 -3.58 -14.01
CA GLY A 315 -13.77 -4.58 -15.08
C GLY A 315 -12.42 -5.28 -15.21
N GLU A 316 -12.44 -6.46 -15.82
CA GLU A 316 -11.20 -7.21 -16.15
C GLU A 316 -10.34 -6.48 -17.18
N ASP A 317 -10.97 -5.60 -17.97
CA ASP A 317 -10.39 -4.73 -18.98
C ASP A 317 -10.01 -3.34 -18.42
N GLU A 318 -10.17 -3.12 -17.12
CA GLU A 318 -9.84 -1.86 -16.44
C GLU A 318 -8.58 -2.00 -15.57
N ILE A 319 -7.74 -0.95 -15.54
CA ILE A 319 -6.64 -0.82 -14.58
C ILE A 319 -7.14 -0.02 -13.39
N ALA A 320 -7.13 -0.60 -12.19
CA ALA A 320 -7.44 0.15 -10.99
C ALA A 320 -6.20 0.86 -10.43
N TYR A 321 -6.36 2.10 -9.96
CA TYR A 321 -5.32 2.84 -9.26
C TYR A 321 -5.79 3.20 -7.86
N MET A 322 -4.98 2.86 -6.87
CA MET A 322 -5.21 3.15 -5.47
C MET A 322 -4.24 4.24 -5.00
N VAL A 323 -4.74 5.19 -4.22
CA VAL A 323 -3.92 6.23 -3.58
C VAL A 323 -3.08 5.60 -2.48
N GLY A 324 -1.79 5.90 -2.49
CA GLY A 324 -0.88 5.55 -1.42
C GLY A 324 -0.48 6.76 -0.56
N GLU A 325 0.30 6.49 0.48
CA GLU A 325 0.65 7.41 1.54
C GLU A 325 1.39 8.65 1.05
N THR A 326 2.32 8.51 0.10
CA THR A 326 3.06 9.67 -0.42
C THR A 326 2.19 10.60 -1.25
N SER A 327 1.18 10.12 -1.99
CA SER A 327 0.20 11.00 -2.64
C SER A 327 -0.70 11.72 -1.64
N GLU A 328 -1.03 11.10 -0.51
CA GLU A 328 -1.78 11.77 0.56
C GLU A 328 -0.97 12.95 1.13
N ILE A 329 0.33 12.77 1.41
CA ILE A 329 1.21 13.86 1.86
C ILE A 329 1.32 14.96 0.78
N LEU A 330 1.66 14.59 -0.46
CA LEU A 330 1.87 15.54 -1.56
C LEU A 330 0.61 16.35 -1.88
N SER A 331 -0.56 15.74 -1.76
CA SER A 331 -1.85 16.42 -1.97
C SER A 331 -2.39 17.13 -0.73
N ARG A 332 -1.67 17.13 0.39
CA ARG A 332 -2.12 17.67 1.68
C ARG A 332 -3.49 17.13 2.08
N HIS A 333 -3.62 15.81 2.02
CA HIS A 333 -4.82 15.04 2.37
C HIS A 333 -6.06 15.27 1.47
N LEU A 334 -5.90 15.93 0.30
CA LEU A 334 -6.97 16.00 -0.69
C LEU A 334 -7.21 14.66 -1.38
N LEU A 335 -6.15 13.87 -1.58
CA LEU A 335 -6.21 12.47 -2.00
C LEU A 335 -5.95 11.62 -0.75
N CYS A 336 -6.73 10.55 -0.57
CA CYS A 336 -6.71 9.78 0.67
C CYS A 336 -6.19 8.38 0.45
N ALA A 337 -5.08 8.03 1.10
CA ALA A 337 -4.57 6.67 1.14
C ALA A 337 -5.61 5.73 1.78
N THR A 338 -5.75 4.54 1.20
CA THR A 338 -6.86 3.65 1.55
C THR A 338 -6.36 2.35 2.15
N PRO A 339 -6.73 2.04 3.41
CA PRO A 339 -6.49 0.72 3.99
C PRO A 339 -7.21 -0.35 3.19
N HIS A 340 -6.50 -1.44 2.86
CA HIS A 340 -7.04 -2.53 2.08
C HIS A 340 -6.52 -3.89 2.55
N CYS A 341 -7.24 -4.95 2.19
CA CYS A 341 -6.85 -6.34 2.45
C CYS A 341 -7.34 -7.25 1.33
N VAL A 342 -6.89 -8.50 1.31
CA VAL A 342 -7.34 -9.50 0.34
C VAL A 342 -7.89 -10.70 1.06
N GLN A 343 -9.13 -11.08 0.76
CA GLN A 343 -9.80 -12.24 1.33
C GLN A 343 -9.76 -13.43 0.39
N ALA A 344 -9.52 -14.61 0.96
CA ALA A 344 -9.55 -15.86 0.22
C ALA A 344 -10.99 -16.36 0.02
N PRO A 345 -11.27 -17.13 -1.05
CA PRO A 345 -12.57 -17.75 -1.27
C PRO A 345 -12.87 -18.79 -0.17
N LYS A 346 -14.17 -18.99 0.10
CA LYS A 346 -14.69 -19.93 1.08
C LYS A 346 -15.45 -21.08 0.42
N GLY A 347 -15.66 -22.14 1.19
CA GLY A 347 -16.50 -23.27 0.78
C GLY A 347 -15.75 -24.34 -0.02
N ALA A 348 -16.47 -25.38 -0.38
CA ALA A 348 -15.91 -26.55 -1.09
C ALA A 348 -15.33 -26.19 -2.47
N GLU A 349 -15.98 -25.25 -3.17
CA GLU A 349 -15.55 -24.77 -4.49
C GLU A 349 -14.24 -23.96 -4.44
N ALA A 350 -13.84 -23.47 -3.26
CA ALA A 350 -12.57 -22.77 -3.05
C ALA A 350 -11.36 -23.72 -2.99
N SER A 351 -11.60 -25.02 -2.86
CA SER A 351 -10.54 -26.02 -2.83
C SER A 351 -9.77 -26.01 -4.15
N ALA A 352 -8.44 -26.07 -4.09
CA ALA A 352 -7.53 -26.05 -5.24
C ALA A 352 -7.60 -24.76 -6.10
N VAL A 353 -8.19 -23.67 -5.61
CA VAL A 353 -8.25 -22.40 -6.34
C VAL A 353 -7.09 -21.49 -5.95
N GLY A 354 -6.23 -21.20 -6.93
CA GLY A 354 -5.20 -20.18 -6.86
C GLY A 354 -5.71 -18.83 -7.39
N ARG A 355 -5.02 -17.75 -7.02
CA ARG A 355 -5.30 -16.39 -7.52
C ARG A 355 -4.00 -15.72 -7.92
N SER A 356 -3.98 -15.12 -9.09
CA SER A 356 -2.86 -14.31 -9.57
C SER A 356 -3.29 -12.87 -9.76
N THR A 357 -2.39 -11.91 -9.45
CA THR A 357 -2.60 -10.49 -9.68
C THR A 357 -1.25 -9.77 -9.83
N PHE A 358 -1.27 -8.61 -10.44
CA PHE A 358 -0.11 -7.75 -10.57
C PHE A 358 -0.39 -6.39 -9.95
N ALA A 359 0.47 -5.99 -9.02
CA ALA A 359 0.48 -4.68 -8.40
C ALA A 359 1.72 -3.92 -8.86
N LEU A 360 1.55 -2.69 -9.33
CA LEU A 360 2.63 -1.81 -9.69
C LEU A 360 2.64 -0.58 -8.80
N PHE A 361 3.71 -0.44 -8.03
CA PHE A 361 3.94 0.70 -7.16
C PHE A 361 4.63 1.82 -7.94
N LEU A 362 3.89 2.90 -8.20
CA LEU A 362 4.45 4.17 -8.67
C LEU A 362 4.92 4.92 -7.42
N GLN A 363 6.22 4.95 -7.23
CA GLN A 363 6.82 5.44 -5.99
C GLN A 363 7.77 6.59 -6.26
N PRO A 364 7.95 7.51 -5.28
CA PRO A 364 9.03 8.49 -5.29
C PRO A 364 10.40 7.82 -5.44
N ASP A 365 11.41 8.59 -5.76
CA ASP A 365 12.77 8.06 -5.68
C ASP A 365 13.18 7.84 -4.21
N TRP A 366 14.08 6.88 -3.96
CA TRP A 366 14.52 6.52 -2.60
C TRP A 366 15.08 7.69 -1.79
N ASP A 367 15.65 8.73 -2.45
CA ASP A 367 16.22 9.92 -1.81
C ASP A 367 15.26 11.13 -1.73
N ASP A 368 14.03 11.02 -2.25
CA ASP A 368 12.98 12.03 -2.07
C ASP A 368 12.58 12.14 -0.59
N LYS A 369 12.52 13.36 -0.07
CA LYS A 369 12.24 13.63 1.35
C LYS A 369 10.78 14.02 1.56
N PHE A 370 10.19 13.42 2.60
CA PHE A 370 8.81 13.67 3.03
C PHE A 370 8.72 13.85 4.54
N ASN A 371 7.67 14.55 4.96
CA ASN A 371 7.29 14.62 6.36
C ASN A 371 6.25 13.53 6.67
N PHE A 372 6.70 12.33 7.00
CA PHE A 372 5.80 11.21 7.29
C PHE A 372 5.01 11.36 8.59
N SER A 373 5.29 12.36 9.45
CA SER A 373 4.44 12.63 10.62
C SER A 373 3.03 13.09 10.25
N GLU A 374 2.82 13.56 9.02
CA GLU A 374 1.49 13.87 8.47
C GLU A 374 0.58 12.64 8.38
N LEU A 375 1.15 11.43 8.36
CA LEU A 375 0.43 10.16 8.34
C LEU A 375 0.10 9.61 9.75
N ALA A 376 0.25 10.41 10.81
CA ALA A 376 -0.04 9.98 12.18
C ALA A 376 -1.50 9.51 12.41
N HIS A 377 -2.41 9.85 11.52
CA HIS A 377 -3.79 9.38 11.53
C HIS A 377 -3.95 7.95 10.94
N ILE A 378 -2.96 7.47 10.18
CA ILE A 378 -2.87 6.09 9.65
C ILE A 378 -1.94 5.26 10.55
N HIS A 379 -0.80 5.83 10.93
CA HIS A 379 0.27 5.21 11.68
C HIS A 379 0.52 5.98 12.97
N GLU A 380 -0.06 5.56 14.09
CA GLU A 380 0.02 6.28 15.36
C GLU A 380 1.47 6.45 15.85
N GLU A 381 2.36 5.50 15.55
CA GLU A 381 3.78 5.56 15.88
C GLU A 381 4.53 6.73 15.21
N LEU A 382 3.99 7.33 14.15
CA LEU A 382 4.57 8.48 13.48
C LEU A 382 4.27 9.82 14.18
N ARG A 383 3.35 9.86 15.14
CA ARG A 383 2.90 11.09 15.84
C ARG A 383 4.04 11.88 16.48
N HIS A 384 5.10 11.22 16.89
CA HIS A 384 6.26 11.83 17.54
C HIS A 384 7.51 11.89 16.66
N SER A 385 7.38 11.55 15.39
CA SER A 385 8.45 11.59 14.40
C SER A 385 8.53 12.99 13.79
N ASN A 386 9.40 13.83 14.34
CA ASN A 386 9.53 15.26 13.93
C ASN A 386 10.55 15.48 12.80
N HIS A 387 10.97 14.44 12.09
CA HIS A 387 12.02 14.57 11.09
C HIS A 387 11.55 14.18 9.70
N SER A 388 11.86 15.04 8.72
CA SER A 388 11.79 14.68 7.32
C SER A 388 12.73 13.51 7.07
N GLN A 389 12.20 12.42 6.49
CA GLN A 389 12.94 11.22 6.12
C GLN A 389 12.89 11.05 4.62
N THR A 390 13.86 10.34 4.06
CA THR A 390 13.77 9.91 2.67
C THR A 390 12.72 8.81 2.52
N PHE A 391 12.15 8.69 1.33
CA PHE A 391 11.22 7.61 1.01
C PHE A 391 11.84 6.23 1.26
N GLY A 392 13.12 6.08 0.86
CA GLY A 392 13.86 4.84 1.08
C GLY A 392 14.01 4.49 2.57
N GLU A 393 14.44 5.44 3.42
CA GLU A 393 14.54 5.23 4.86
C GLU A 393 13.21 4.86 5.50
N TYR A 394 12.13 5.49 5.06
CA TYR A 394 10.78 5.16 5.54
C TYR A 394 10.38 3.73 5.17
N ASN A 395 10.58 3.36 3.91
CA ASN A 395 10.23 2.01 3.42
C ASN A 395 11.09 0.91 4.07
N GLU A 396 12.41 1.13 4.23
CA GLU A 396 13.28 0.16 4.90
C GLU A 396 12.81 -0.11 6.34
N ARG A 397 12.41 0.94 7.07
CA ARG A 397 11.83 0.80 8.42
C ARG A 397 10.49 0.06 8.42
N LEU A 398 9.65 0.25 7.38
CA LEU A 398 8.41 -0.52 7.27
C LEU A 398 8.70 -2.01 7.04
N LEU A 399 9.72 -2.33 6.25
CA LEU A 399 10.15 -3.71 6.02
C LEU A 399 10.64 -4.41 7.30
N ASP A 400 11.20 -3.68 8.29
CA ASP A 400 11.58 -4.24 9.60
C ASP A 400 10.41 -4.86 10.36
N LYS A 401 9.17 -4.51 10.03
CA LYS A 401 7.98 -5.11 10.64
C LYS A 401 7.63 -6.48 10.05
N TYR A 402 8.19 -6.81 8.87
CA TYR A 402 7.82 -8.01 8.11
C TYR A 402 8.96 -9.02 7.98
N TYR A 403 10.20 -8.62 8.19
CA TYR A 403 11.43 -9.41 8.11
C TYR A 403 12.25 -9.30 9.39
#